data_d49f152d49abe17609b545c4fe3a329b
#
_entry.id   d49f152d49abe17609b545c4fe3a329b
#
_cell.length_a   1.000
_cell.length_b   1.000
_cell.length_c   1.000
_cell.angle_alpha   90.00
_cell.angle_beta   90.00
_cell.angle_gamma   90.00
#
_symmetry.space_group_name_H-M   'P 1'
#
loop_
_entity.id
_entity.type
_entity.pdbx_description
1 polymer ?
#
loop_
_entity_poly.entity_id
_entity_poly.type
_entity_poly.pdbx_seq_one_letter_code
_entity_poly.pdbx_strand_id
1 'polypeptide(L)'
;IHYVYVRCRDYQGNGLKRIYNMLEFARKLPSVCKNFTKPDAIIATSMTLQAATVGIRLAKKYGCKVIAEISDLWPESIVAYGIAGANNPAVRYLRKVEKRLYMNADAVIFTMEGAYDYIVEQGWEKEIPRSKVHCINNGVDLEAFQYNRTHFQVEDPDLQNSDIFKVVYTGSIRRVNNLGLLLDAAKLVTDPRVRFLI
;
A
#
# COMPACT_ATOMS: atom_id res chain seq x y z
N ILE A 1 15.78 -7.87 -13.26
CA ILE A 1 15.57 -7.45 -11.85
C ILE A 1 16.29 -8.45 -10.96
N HIS A 2 17.08 -7.95 -9.99
CA HIS A 2 17.73 -8.77 -8.98
C HIS A 2 16.99 -8.62 -7.65
N TYR A 3 16.54 -9.75 -7.09
CA TYR A 3 15.89 -9.77 -5.78
C TYR A 3 16.91 -10.17 -4.71
N VAL A 4 16.89 -9.43 -3.60
CA VAL A 4 17.76 -9.72 -2.44
C VAL A 4 16.88 -9.99 -1.23
N TYR A 5 16.95 -11.20 -0.72
CA TYR A 5 16.18 -11.63 0.43
C TYR A 5 16.94 -11.33 1.72
N VAL A 6 16.28 -10.67 2.64
CA VAL A 6 16.81 -10.35 3.97
C VAL A 6 16.17 -11.28 4.99
N ARG A 7 16.94 -12.23 5.51
CA ARG A 7 16.43 -13.15 6.53
C ARG A 7 16.10 -12.40 7.81
N CYS A 8 14.85 -12.46 8.23
CA CYS A 8 14.33 -11.93 9.49
C CYS A 8 13.64 -13.04 10.27
N ARG A 9 13.32 -12.77 11.54
CA ARG A 9 12.57 -13.74 12.38
C ARG A 9 11.19 -14.02 11.81
N ASP A 10 10.72 -15.23 11.97
CA ASP A 10 9.37 -15.60 11.54
C ASP A 10 8.31 -14.99 12.46
N TYR A 11 7.13 -14.74 11.90
CA TYR A 11 5.97 -14.30 12.65
C TYR A 11 4.68 -14.92 12.09
N GLN A 12 3.67 -15.03 12.94
CA GLN A 12 2.31 -15.41 12.56
C GLN A 12 1.35 -14.32 13.05
N GLY A 13 0.36 -14.00 12.21
CA GLY A 13 -0.65 -12.99 12.50
C GLY A 13 -0.11 -11.55 12.53
N ASN A 14 -0.89 -10.64 13.13
CA ASN A 14 -0.63 -9.18 13.14
C ASN A 14 -0.15 -8.65 14.51
N GLY A 15 0.45 -9.49 15.34
CA GLY A 15 0.90 -9.12 16.68
C GLY A 15 2.28 -8.48 16.74
N LEU A 16 2.81 -8.33 17.95
CA LEU A 16 4.12 -7.72 18.22
C LEU A 16 5.27 -8.39 17.46
N LYS A 17 5.19 -9.70 17.22
CA LYS A 17 6.21 -10.43 16.43
C LYS A 17 6.36 -9.86 15.02
N ARG A 18 5.26 -9.44 14.39
CA ARG A 18 5.30 -8.76 13.07
C ARG A 18 6.01 -7.40 13.16
N ILE A 19 5.74 -6.64 14.22
CA ILE A 19 6.42 -5.35 14.44
C ILE A 19 7.93 -5.58 14.60
N TYR A 20 8.34 -6.56 15.39
CA TYR A 20 9.76 -6.91 15.54
C TYR A 20 10.41 -7.36 14.23
N ASN A 21 9.70 -8.14 13.40
CA ASN A 21 10.18 -8.52 12.07
C ASN A 21 10.44 -7.28 11.19
N MET A 22 9.49 -6.34 11.16
CA MET A 22 9.61 -5.08 10.39
C MET A 22 10.79 -4.23 10.85
N LEU A 23 10.99 -4.11 12.16
CA LEU A 23 12.12 -3.36 12.74
C LEU A 23 13.47 -4.06 12.45
N GLU A 24 13.49 -5.38 12.53
CA GLU A 24 14.67 -6.17 12.22
C GLU A 24 15.06 -6.04 10.74
N PHE A 25 14.08 -6.11 9.83
CA PHE A 25 14.26 -5.87 8.41
C PHE A 25 14.89 -4.49 8.16
N ALA A 26 14.28 -3.44 8.67
CA ALA A 26 14.78 -2.08 8.52
C ALA A 26 16.22 -1.93 9.05
N ARG A 27 16.53 -2.56 10.19
CA ARG A 27 17.87 -2.51 10.79
C ARG A 27 18.93 -3.21 9.93
N LYS A 28 18.57 -4.28 9.22
CA LYS A 28 19.49 -5.06 8.38
C LYS A 28 19.78 -4.42 7.03
N LEU A 29 18.86 -3.60 6.49
CA LEU A 29 19.01 -2.97 5.17
C LEU A 29 20.36 -2.28 4.95
N PRO A 30 20.88 -1.43 5.87
CA PRO A 30 22.15 -0.75 5.62
C PRO A 30 23.34 -1.71 5.46
N SER A 31 23.31 -2.86 6.12
CA SER A 31 24.37 -3.88 5.99
C SER A 31 24.28 -4.60 4.64
N VAL A 32 23.08 -4.94 4.22
CA VAL A 32 22.83 -5.60 2.93
C VAL A 32 23.22 -4.66 1.78
N CYS A 33 22.83 -3.39 1.86
CA CYS A 33 23.10 -2.40 0.81
C CYS A 33 24.59 -2.07 0.62
N LYS A 34 25.46 -2.37 1.60
CA LYS A 34 26.91 -2.19 1.45
C LYS A 34 27.54 -3.05 0.33
N ASN A 35 26.89 -4.16 -0.01
CA ASN A 35 27.40 -5.11 -1.00
C ASN A 35 27.05 -4.72 -2.44
N PHE A 36 26.36 -3.60 -2.64
CA PHE A 36 25.94 -3.13 -3.95
C PHE A 36 26.64 -1.84 -4.34
N THR A 37 26.74 -1.62 -5.64
CA THR A 37 27.21 -0.36 -6.21
C THR A 37 26.31 0.79 -5.80
N LYS A 38 26.85 2.01 -5.77
CA LYS A 38 26.08 3.22 -5.49
C LYS A 38 24.91 3.32 -6.50
N PRO A 39 23.66 3.46 -6.03
CA PRO A 39 22.52 3.65 -6.91
C PRO A 39 22.42 5.11 -7.38
N ASP A 40 21.78 5.34 -8.52
CA ASP A 40 21.41 6.68 -8.99
C ASP A 40 20.19 7.21 -8.26
N ALA A 41 19.26 6.33 -7.89
CA ALA A 41 18.08 6.65 -7.11
C ALA A 41 17.66 5.47 -6.21
N ILE A 42 16.96 5.79 -5.13
CA ILE A 42 16.33 4.80 -4.23
C ILE A 42 14.83 5.02 -4.24
N ILE A 43 14.05 3.97 -4.53
CA ILE A 43 12.61 3.96 -4.31
C ILE A 43 12.38 3.31 -2.94
N ALA A 44 11.80 4.08 -2.04
CA ALA A 44 11.53 3.67 -0.66
C ALA A 44 10.03 3.49 -0.46
N THR A 45 9.55 2.23 -0.53
CA THR A 45 8.14 1.89 -0.38
C THR A 45 7.71 1.91 1.09
N SER A 46 6.56 2.50 1.35
CA SER A 46 6.06 2.77 2.71
C SER A 46 5.34 1.60 3.39
N MET A 47 5.44 0.38 2.86
CA MET A 47 4.89 -0.81 3.53
C MET A 47 5.28 -0.89 5.01
N THR A 48 6.48 -0.38 5.34
CA THR A 48 6.86 -0.05 6.71
C THR A 48 7.56 1.31 6.72
N LEU A 49 7.05 2.27 7.49
CA LEU A 49 7.66 3.59 7.63
C LEU A 49 9.13 3.52 8.06
N GLN A 50 9.49 2.48 8.82
CA GLN A 50 10.86 2.26 9.29
C GLN A 50 11.80 1.91 8.14
N ALA A 51 11.42 1.00 7.26
CA ALA A 51 12.23 0.65 6.08
C ALA A 51 12.36 1.83 5.13
N ALA A 52 11.27 2.54 4.85
CA ALA A 52 11.29 3.75 4.03
C ALA A 52 12.19 4.84 4.62
N THR A 53 12.17 5.03 5.96
CA THR A 53 13.07 5.96 6.65
C THR A 53 14.55 5.55 6.48
N VAL A 54 14.84 4.26 6.47
CA VAL A 54 16.20 3.77 6.19
C VAL A 54 16.57 4.07 4.73
N GLY A 55 15.66 3.91 3.78
CA GLY A 55 15.86 4.30 2.38
C GLY A 55 16.28 5.76 2.24
N ILE A 56 15.62 6.69 2.93
CA ILE A 56 16.03 8.12 2.98
C ILE A 56 17.45 8.29 3.51
N ARG A 57 17.80 7.59 4.60
CA ARG A 57 19.14 7.68 5.19
C ARG A 57 20.22 7.13 4.24
N LEU A 58 19.92 6.04 3.56
CA LEU A 58 20.82 5.45 2.56
C LEU A 58 21.01 6.37 1.37
N ALA A 59 19.96 7.01 0.85
CA ALA A 59 20.05 7.97 -0.22
C ALA A 59 20.94 9.15 0.14
N LYS A 60 20.77 9.71 1.34
CA LYS A 60 21.65 10.76 1.87
C LYS A 60 23.11 10.29 1.97
N LYS A 61 23.34 9.06 2.45
CA LYS A 61 24.68 8.48 2.56
C LYS A 61 25.33 8.27 1.21
N TYR A 62 24.59 7.82 0.21
CA TYR A 62 25.09 7.58 -1.14
C TYR A 62 25.11 8.85 -2.00
N GLY A 63 24.48 9.95 -1.56
CA GLY A 63 24.34 11.17 -2.34
C GLY A 63 23.55 10.94 -3.63
N CYS A 64 22.45 10.19 -3.55
CA CYS A 64 21.55 9.89 -4.65
C CYS A 64 20.13 10.38 -4.36
N LYS A 65 19.27 10.38 -5.38
CA LYS A 65 17.87 10.75 -5.26
C LYS A 65 17.07 9.70 -4.48
N VAL A 66 15.98 10.13 -3.84
CA VAL A 66 15.06 9.23 -3.15
C VAL A 66 13.61 9.57 -3.44
N ILE A 67 12.86 8.55 -3.83
CA ILE A 67 11.44 8.62 -4.08
C ILE A 67 10.74 7.82 -2.98
N ALA A 68 9.81 8.45 -2.27
CA ALA A 68 8.94 7.73 -1.34
C ALA A 68 7.71 7.24 -2.10
N GLU A 69 7.50 5.94 -2.15
CA GLU A 69 6.33 5.31 -2.74
C GLU A 69 5.34 4.90 -1.65
N ILE A 70 4.11 5.37 -1.76
CA ILE A 70 3.07 5.22 -0.76
C ILE A 70 1.92 4.40 -1.35
N SER A 71 1.89 3.12 -1.00
CA SER A 71 0.81 2.21 -1.41
C SER A 71 -0.35 2.23 -0.43
N ASP A 72 -0.05 2.41 0.86
CA ASP A 72 -1.03 2.48 1.95
C ASP A 72 -0.71 3.65 2.86
N LEU A 73 -1.73 4.37 3.30
CA LEU A 73 -1.58 5.46 4.26
C LEU A 73 -1.34 4.89 5.67
N TRP A 74 -0.13 4.99 6.15
CA TRP A 74 0.26 4.64 7.51
C TRP A 74 0.70 5.88 8.27
N PRO A 75 0.12 6.16 9.46
CA PRO A 75 -0.74 5.31 10.31
C PRO A 75 -2.24 5.48 10.07
N GLU A 76 -2.69 6.19 9.05
CA GLU A 76 -4.12 6.48 8.85
C GLU A 76 -4.96 5.19 8.77
N SER A 77 -4.44 4.14 8.15
CA SER A 77 -5.10 2.82 8.11
C SER A 77 -5.39 2.26 9.52
N ILE A 78 -4.54 2.53 10.51
CA ILE A 78 -4.76 2.10 11.89
C ILE A 78 -5.99 2.82 12.48
N VAL A 79 -6.14 4.10 12.16
CA VAL A 79 -7.25 4.94 12.63
C VAL A 79 -8.54 4.55 11.91
N ALA A 80 -8.49 4.44 10.59
CA ALA A 80 -9.65 4.08 9.76
C ALA A 80 -10.24 2.72 10.13
N TYR A 81 -9.39 1.75 10.50
CA TYR A 81 -9.85 0.42 10.95
C TYR A 81 -10.26 0.36 12.42
N GLY A 82 -10.24 1.48 13.14
CA GLY A 82 -10.61 1.54 14.55
C GLY A 82 -9.66 0.77 15.49
N ILE A 83 -8.42 0.47 15.04
CA ILE A 83 -7.43 -0.23 15.86
C ILE A 83 -6.92 0.68 16.98
N ALA A 84 -6.71 1.96 16.65
CA ALA A 84 -6.35 2.99 17.62
C ALA A 84 -6.90 4.34 17.17
N GLY A 85 -7.29 5.19 18.12
CA GLY A 85 -7.79 6.55 17.81
C GLY A 85 -6.67 7.47 17.32
N ALA A 86 -7.04 8.53 16.60
CA ALA A 86 -6.12 9.53 16.05
C ALA A 86 -5.22 10.20 17.11
N ASN A 87 -5.73 10.32 18.35
CA ASN A 87 -5.01 10.92 19.50
C ASN A 87 -4.09 9.95 20.24
N ASN A 88 -4.06 8.67 19.84
CA ASN A 88 -3.16 7.68 20.44
C ASN A 88 -1.69 8.13 20.28
N PRO A 89 -0.88 8.10 21.35
CA PRO A 89 0.53 8.56 21.28
C PRO A 89 1.36 7.84 20.21
N ALA A 90 1.13 6.54 20.00
CA ALA A 90 1.82 5.77 18.96
C ALA A 90 1.42 6.23 17.54
N VAL A 91 0.13 6.49 17.31
CA VAL A 91 -0.37 7.04 16.04
C VAL A 91 0.23 8.42 15.77
N ARG A 92 0.23 9.30 16.78
CA ARG A 92 0.85 10.64 16.68
C ARG A 92 2.35 10.57 16.37
N TYR A 93 3.05 9.63 17.00
CA TYR A 93 4.46 9.39 16.69
C TYR A 93 4.66 8.93 15.24
N LEU A 94 3.88 7.95 14.78
CA LEU A 94 3.96 7.43 13.42
C LEU A 94 3.62 8.51 12.38
N ARG A 95 2.64 9.39 12.63
CA ARG A 95 2.35 10.55 11.76
C ARG A 95 3.55 11.52 11.66
N LYS A 96 4.29 11.72 12.74
CA LYS A 96 5.53 12.51 12.69
C LYS A 96 6.61 11.82 11.85
N VAL A 97 6.70 10.50 11.92
CA VAL A 97 7.66 9.73 11.09
C VAL A 97 7.25 9.81 9.62
N GLU A 98 5.98 9.63 9.32
CA GLU A 98 5.40 9.77 7.98
C GLU A 98 5.67 11.16 7.39
N LYS A 99 5.31 12.23 8.10
CA LYS A 99 5.59 13.61 7.68
C LYS A 99 7.07 13.80 7.34
N ARG A 100 7.96 13.32 8.21
CA ARG A 100 9.40 13.41 7.99
C ARG A 100 9.88 12.62 6.76
N LEU A 101 9.27 11.46 6.50
CA LEU A 101 9.53 10.67 5.31
C LEU A 101 9.23 11.50 4.06
N TYR A 102 8.02 12.06 3.95
CA TYR A 102 7.60 12.86 2.81
C TYR A 102 8.42 14.14 2.64
N MET A 103 8.73 14.83 3.73
CA MET A 103 9.59 16.02 3.70
C MET A 103 11.00 15.74 3.15
N ASN A 104 11.58 14.58 3.49
CA ASN A 104 12.95 14.25 3.15
C ASN A 104 13.13 13.48 1.84
N ALA A 105 12.06 13.01 1.22
CA ALA A 105 12.11 12.45 -0.12
C ALA A 105 12.28 13.56 -1.18
N ASP A 106 12.89 13.28 -2.32
CA ASP A 106 12.92 14.20 -3.46
C ASP A 106 11.57 14.27 -4.17
N ALA A 107 10.86 13.15 -4.25
CA ALA A 107 9.49 13.04 -4.73
C ALA A 107 8.69 12.06 -3.87
N VAL A 108 7.38 12.24 -3.80
CA VAL A 108 6.44 11.34 -3.14
C VAL A 108 5.45 10.85 -4.18
N ILE A 109 5.38 9.55 -4.36
CA ILE A 109 4.45 8.89 -5.27
C ILE A 109 3.39 8.18 -4.44
N PHE A 110 2.12 8.45 -4.73
CA PHE A 110 1.01 7.68 -4.21
C PHE A 110 0.43 6.81 -5.32
N THR A 111 0.04 5.61 -4.98
CA THR A 111 -0.59 4.66 -5.92
C THR A 111 -2.10 4.85 -6.04
N MET A 112 -2.65 5.88 -5.39
CA MET A 112 -4.07 6.21 -5.36
C MET A 112 -4.30 7.70 -5.60
N GLU A 113 -5.44 8.04 -6.18
CA GLU A 113 -5.90 9.42 -6.32
C GLU A 113 -6.25 10.02 -4.95
N GLY A 114 -6.37 11.36 -4.87
CA GLY A 114 -6.65 12.05 -3.61
C GLY A 114 -5.44 12.21 -2.68
N ALA A 115 -4.27 11.75 -3.11
CA ALA A 115 -3.04 11.78 -2.30
C ALA A 115 -2.68 13.16 -1.74
N TYR A 116 -2.84 14.20 -2.55
CA TYR A 116 -2.52 15.55 -2.08
C TYR A 116 -3.58 16.11 -1.11
N ASP A 117 -4.82 15.66 -1.24
CA ASP A 117 -5.89 16.04 -0.32
C ASP A 117 -5.55 15.53 1.09
N TYR A 118 -5.02 14.32 1.21
CA TYR A 118 -4.50 13.80 2.48
C TYR A 118 -3.39 14.69 3.06
N ILE A 119 -2.47 15.20 2.24
CA ILE A 119 -1.41 16.12 2.70
C ILE A 119 -2.02 17.40 3.27
N VAL A 120 -3.05 17.96 2.60
CA VAL A 120 -3.78 19.15 3.04
C VAL A 120 -4.58 18.87 4.32
N GLU A 121 -5.29 17.74 4.40
CA GLU A 121 -6.03 17.33 5.60
C GLU A 121 -5.14 17.19 6.84
N GLN A 122 -3.89 16.76 6.63
CA GLN A 122 -2.90 16.68 7.70
C GLN A 122 -2.24 18.04 8.03
N GLY A 123 -2.50 19.10 7.25
CA GLY A 123 -1.89 20.42 7.41
C GLY A 123 -0.39 20.44 7.08
N TRP A 124 0.03 19.66 6.08
CA TRP A 124 1.46 19.51 5.71
C TRP A 124 1.82 20.19 4.39
N GLU A 125 0.90 20.86 3.75
CA GLU A 125 1.05 21.49 2.43
C GLU A 125 2.16 22.52 2.35
N LYS A 126 2.49 23.19 3.47
CA LYS A 126 3.59 24.14 3.54
C LYS A 126 4.96 23.51 3.40
N GLU A 127 5.16 22.33 4.00
CA GLU A 127 6.44 21.62 3.97
C GLU A 127 6.52 20.58 2.84
N ILE A 128 5.35 20.16 2.32
CA ILE A 128 5.24 19.16 1.26
C ILE A 128 4.42 19.79 0.11
N PRO A 129 5.07 20.56 -0.78
CA PRO A 129 4.37 21.28 -1.85
C PRO A 129 3.80 20.31 -2.89
N ARG A 130 2.72 20.74 -3.58
CA ARG A 130 2.04 19.94 -4.62
C ARG A 130 2.98 19.41 -5.71
N SER A 131 3.99 20.21 -6.09
CA SER A 131 4.97 19.82 -7.11
C SER A 131 5.82 18.61 -6.76
N LYS A 132 5.86 18.23 -5.48
CA LYS A 132 6.62 17.09 -4.97
C LYS A 132 5.78 15.80 -4.94
N VAL A 133 4.46 15.92 -5.04
CA VAL A 133 3.51 14.80 -4.86
C VAL A 133 2.94 14.41 -6.22
N HIS A 134 3.09 13.14 -6.55
CA HIS A 134 2.65 12.55 -7.81
C HIS A 134 1.71 11.38 -7.54
N CYS A 135 0.74 11.15 -8.44
CA CYS A 135 -0.08 9.97 -8.44
C CYS A 135 0.36 9.08 -9.61
N ILE A 136 0.78 7.86 -9.29
CA ILE A 136 1.13 6.83 -10.28
C ILE A 136 0.47 5.54 -9.83
N ASN A 137 -0.63 5.18 -10.46
CA ASN A 137 -1.39 3.98 -10.13
C ASN A 137 -0.59 2.71 -10.44
N ASN A 138 -0.95 1.62 -9.75
CA ASN A 138 -0.40 0.31 -10.05
C ASN A 138 -0.69 -0.07 -11.51
N GLY A 139 0.33 -0.56 -12.19
CA GLY A 139 0.22 -1.04 -13.55
C GLY A 139 -0.28 -2.48 -13.64
N VAL A 140 -0.59 -2.90 -14.85
CA VAL A 140 -0.92 -4.28 -15.19
C VAL A 140 -0.07 -4.72 -16.38
N ASP A 141 0.36 -5.96 -16.39
CA ASP A 141 0.97 -6.58 -17.57
C ASP A 141 -0.12 -6.85 -18.60
N LEU A 142 -0.17 -6.01 -19.64
CA LEU A 142 -1.19 -6.09 -20.67
C LEU A 142 -1.09 -7.36 -21.51
N GLU A 143 0.12 -7.88 -21.76
CA GLU A 143 0.33 -9.11 -22.51
C GLU A 143 -0.17 -10.31 -21.72
N ALA A 144 0.21 -10.41 -20.44
CA ALA A 144 -0.27 -11.45 -19.56
C ALA A 144 -1.80 -11.36 -19.34
N PHE A 145 -2.35 -10.15 -19.19
CA PHE A 145 -3.80 -9.94 -19.10
C PHE A 145 -4.52 -10.46 -20.34
N GLN A 146 -4.05 -10.08 -21.54
CA GLN A 146 -4.67 -10.50 -22.78
C GLN A 146 -4.54 -12.01 -23.00
N TYR A 147 -3.38 -12.59 -22.70
CA TYR A 147 -3.17 -14.03 -22.74
C TYR A 147 -4.16 -14.75 -21.82
N ASN A 148 -4.26 -14.34 -20.57
CA ASN A 148 -5.16 -14.96 -19.60
C ASN A 148 -6.62 -14.84 -20.05
N ARG A 149 -7.04 -13.69 -20.56
CA ARG A 149 -8.40 -13.47 -21.06
C ARG A 149 -8.79 -14.43 -22.19
N THR A 150 -7.83 -14.82 -23.04
CA THR A 150 -8.09 -15.69 -24.19
C THR A 150 -7.94 -17.18 -23.87
N HIS A 151 -7.11 -17.54 -22.88
CA HIS A 151 -6.77 -18.95 -22.62
C HIS A 151 -7.41 -19.51 -21.35
N PHE A 152 -7.86 -18.66 -20.44
CA PHE A 152 -8.48 -19.10 -19.20
C PHE A 152 -9.90 -18.55 -19.09
N GLN A 153 -10.85 -19.46 -18.96
CA GLN A 153 -12.25 -19.12 -18.71
C GLN A 153 -12.66 -19.75 -17.37
N VAL A 154 -13.46 -19.01 -16.62
CA VAL A 154 -14.08 -19.55 -15.40
C VAL A 154 -15.39 -20.21 -15.82
N GLU A 155 -15.49 -21.51 -15.61
CA GLU A 155 -16.69 -22.28 -15.87
C GLU A 155 -17.65 -22.13 -14.68
N ASP A 156 -18.41 -21.05 -14.70
CA ASP A 156 -19.45 -20.77 -13.72
C ASP A 156 -20.75 -20.38 -14.45
N PRO A 157 -21.88 -21.06 -14.17
CA PRO A 157 -23.15 -20.81 -14.88
C PRO A 157 -23.65 -19.36 -14.75
N ASP A 158 -23.47 -18.74 -13.58
CA ASP A 158 -23.90 -17.36 -13.35
C ASP A 158 -22.99 -16.38 -14.09
N LEU A 159 -21.66 -16.64 -14.13
CA LEU A 159 -20.72 -15.79 -14.88
C LEU A 159 -20.97 -15.85 -16.40
N GLN A 160 -21.40 -16.99 -16.92
CA GLN A 160 -21.66 -17.20 -18.34
C GLN A 160 -23.07 -16.73 -18.77
N ASN A 161 -24.01 -16.58 -17.85
CA ASN A 161 -25.38 -16.19 -18.16
C ASN A 161 -25.44 -14.71 -18.60
N SER A 162 -25.84 -14.45 -19.84
CA SER A 162 -26.02 -13.11 -20.40
C SER A 162 -27.25 -12.36 -19.87
N ASP A 163 -28.24 -13.06 -19.31
CA ASP A 163 -29.51 -12.49 -18.93
C ASP A 163 -29.52 -11.89 -17.52
N ILE A 164 -28.39 -12.02 -16.80
CA ILE A 164 -28.26 -11.48 -15.46
C ILE A 164 -27.22 -10.35 -15.41
N PHE A 165 -27.46 -9.39 -14.54
CA PHE A 165 -26.48 -8.36 -14.17
C PHE A 165 -25.61 -8.87 -13.02
N LYS A 166 -24.31 -8.92 -13.22
CA LYS A 166 -23.35 -9.50 -12.27
C LYS A 166 -22.64 -8.42 -11.50
N VAL A 167 -22.71 -8.48 -10.18
CA VAL A 167 -21.89 -7.71 -9.26
C VAL A 167 -20.84 -8.66 -8.71
N VAL A 168 -19.61 -8.57 -9.22
CA VAL A 168 -18.54 -9.54 -8.90
C VAL A 168 -17.54 -8.90 -7.95
N TYR A 169 -17.25 -9.57 -6.85
CA TYR A 169 -16.15 -9.23 -5.97
C TYR A 169 -15.04 -10.27 -6.11
N THR A 170 -13.86 -9.81 -6.52
CA THR A 170 -12.66 -10.64 -6.57
C THR A 170 -11.64 -10.09 -5.59
N GLY A 171 -11.27 -10.86 -4.58
CA GLY A 171 -10.31 -10.42 -3.60
C GLY A 171 -10.32 -11.24 -2.32
N SER A 172 -9.50 -10.85 -1.36
CA SER A 172 -9.45 -11.54 -0.07
C SER A 172 -10.64 -11.16 0.81
N ILE A 173 -11.28 -12.15 1.42
CA ILE A 173 -12.33 -11.96 2.42
C ILE A 173 -11.68 -11.52 3.74
N ARG A 174 -11.52 -10.20 3.90
CA ARG A 174 -10.90 -9.60 5.09
C ARG A 174 -11.82 -8.52 5.66
N ARG A 175 -11.73 -8.31 6.97
CA ARG A 175 -12.49 -7.28 7.68
C ARG A 175 -12.29 -5.87 7.06
N VAL A 176 -11.09 -5.56 6.60
CA VAL A 176 -10.74 -4.28 5.98
C VAL A 176 -11.50 -4.00 4.66
N ASN A 177 -11.93 -5.05 3.96
CA ASN A 177 -12.68 -4.90 2.70
C ASN A 177 -14.18 -4.68 2.93
N ASN A 178 -14.62 -4.73 4.18
CA ASN A 178 -15.99 -4.44 4.61
C ASN A 178 -17.09 -5.11 3.77
N LEU A 179 -16.91 -6.40 3.45
CA LEU A 179 -17.86 -7.16 2.64
C LEU A 179 -19.25 -7.23 3.27
N GLY A 180 -19.35 -6.99 4.58
CA GLY A 180 -20.65 -6.86 5.27
C GLY A 180 -21.52 -5.78 4.62
N LEU A 181 -20.94 -4.63 4.24
CA LEU A 181 -21.67 -3.57 3.56
C LEU A 181 -22.17 -4.01 2.17
N LEU A 182 -21.35 -4.79 1.43
CA LEU A 182 -21.76 -5.35 0.14
C LEU A 182 -22.94 -6.33 0.31
N LEU A 183 -22.90 -7.18 1.34
CA LEU A 183 -23.98 -8.11 1.65
C LEU A 183 -25.27 -7.38 2.09
N ASP A 184 -25.14 -6.31 2.84
CA ASP A 184 -26.29 -5.49 3.25
C ASP A 184 -26.89 -4.74 2.05
N ALA A 185 -26.07 -4.23 1.15
CA ALA A 185 -26.54 -3.66 -0.12
C ALA A 185 -27.24 -4.72 -0.99
N ALA A 186 -26.69 -5.93 -1.07
CA ALA A 186 -27.29 -7.04 -1.82
C ALA A 186 -28.72 -7.39 -1.33
N LYS A 187 -28.98 -7.31 -0.02
CA LYS A 187 -30.32 -7.55 0.56
C LYS A 187 -31.35 -6.51 0.12
N LEU A 188 -30.94 -5.33 -0.27
CA LEU A 188 -31.83 -4.24 -0.71
C LEU A 188 -32.16 -4.32 -2.21
N VAL A 189 -31.41 -5.12 -2.96
CA VAL A 189 -31.65 -5.30 -4.40
C VAL A 189 -32.77 -6.34 -4.61
N THR A 190 -33.88 -5.89 -5.19
CA THR A 190 -35.07 -6.73 -5.42
C THR A 190 -35.17 -7.24 -6.85
N ASP A 191 -34.36 -6.73 -7.80
CA ASP A 191 -34.37 -7.21 -9.18
C ASP A 191 -33.79 -8.64 -9.25
N PRO A 192 -34.58 -9.64 -9.67
CA PRO A 192 -34.16 -11.04 -9.71
C PRO A 192 -33.04 -11.31 -10.74
N ARG A 193 -32.77 -10.35 -11.65
CA ARG A 193 -31.72 -10.45 -12.64
C ARG A 193 -30.35 -10.07 -12.08
N VAL A 194 -30.29 -9.43 -10.90
CA VAL A 194 -29.01 -9.06 -10.28
C VAL A 194 -28.46 -10.20 -9.43
N ARG A 195 -27.23 -10.57 -9.65
CA ARG A 195 -26.50 -11.60 -8.89
C ARG A 195 -25.24 -11.01 -8.29
N PHE A 196 -25.03 -11.28 -7.01
CA PHE A 196 -23.79 -10.95 -6.30
C PHE A 196 -22.95 -12.23 -6.22
N LEU A 197 -21.75 -12.18 -6.80
CA LEU A 197 -20.80 -13.29 -6.87
C LEU A 197 -19.54 -12.89 -6.07
N ILE A 198 -19.16 -13.71 -5.05
CA ILE A 198 -18.07 -13.41 -4.12
C ILE A 198 -17.12 -14.59 -4.03
#